data_0f52658a5036a6c8e0dc82b15999caab
#
_entry.id   0f52658a5036a6c8e0dc82b15999caab
#
_cell.length_a   1.000
_cell.length_b   1.000
_cell.length_c   1.000
_cell.angle_alpha   90.00
_cell.angle_beta   90.00
_cell.angle_gamma   90.00
#
_symmetry.space_group_name_H-M   'P 1'
#
loop_
_entity.id
_entity.type
_entity.pdbx_description
1 polymer ?
#
loop_
_entity_poly.entity_id
_entity_poly.type
_entity_poly.pdbx_seq_one_letter_code
_entity_poly.pdbx_strand_id
1 'polypeptide(L)'
;MCFFVPPLEKMKKVCLFILKLLNYKLDVVNIPREKKYVLVFAPHTSWTDFALGKIALTAMGVKTTFLIKKEFFFFPMGIYLKYIGGYPVDRKNTKNLTDKIAQYIKESDEVAFLITPEGTRKRVETWKRGFYHIAQKANVPIALAYLDYRDRKGGIGPTFYQTGDYDADLQEIQNFYKGMKGRKKGRFNLEETK
;
A
#
# COMPACT_ATOMS: atom_id res chain seq x y z
N MET A 1 -4.69 -30.37 6.76
CA MET A 1 -3.46 -29.76 7.27
C MET A 1 -3.82 -28.36 7.74
N CYS A 2 -4.09 -28.20 9.05
CA CYS A 2 -4.42 -26.88 9.61
C CYS A 2 -3.15 -26.05 9.61
N PHE A 3 -3.08 -25.03 8.75
CA PHE A 3 -2.03 -24.02 8.86
C PHE A 3 -2.27 -23.27 10.18
N PHE A 4 -1.33 -23.43 11.10
CA PHE A 4 -1.33 -22.71 12.37
C PHE A 4 -1.12 -21.22 12.06
N VAL A 5 -2.21 -20.47 12.14
CA VAL A 5 -2.21 -19.02 11.96
C VAL A 5 -1.94 -18.38 13.31
N PRO A 6 -0.78 -17.75 13.51
CA PRO A 6 -0.52 -17.08 14.77
C PRO A 6 -1.54 -15.94 14.98
N PRO A 7 -2.04 -15.73 16.19
CA PRO A 7 -2.95 -14.62 16.49
C PRO A 7 -2.31 -13.28 16.10
N LEU A 8 -3.12 -12.35 15.59
CA LEU A 8 -2.69 -11.06 15.07
C LEU A 8 -1.76 -10.31 16.05
N GLU A 9 -2.01 -10.38 17.33
CA GLU A 9 -1.18 -9.77 18.37
C GLU A 9 0.24 -10.35 18.45
N LYS A 10 0.39 -11.67 18.26
CA LYS A 10 1.73 -12.28 18.18
C LYS A 10 2.47 -11.79 16.93
N MET A 11 1.77 -11.70 15.81
CA MET A 11 2.36 -11.18 14.56
C MET A 11 2.80 -9.73 14.71
N LYS A 12 2.01 -8.86 15.34
CA LYS A 12 2.39 -7.47 15.63
C LYS A 12 3.69 -7.39 16.41
N LYS A 13 3.81 -8.17 17.52
CA LYS A 13 5.02 -8.18 18.36
C LYS A 13 6.27 -8.61 17.56
N VAL A 14 6.13 -9.66 16.74
CA VAL A 14 7.23 -10.14 15.88
C VAL A 14 7.62 -9.06 14.85
N CYS A 15 6.64 -8.44 14.20
CA CYS A 15 6.89 -7.37 13.23
C CYS A 15 7.57 -6.16 13.87
N LEU A 16 7.14 -5.74 15.06
CA LEU A 16 7.78 -4.66 15.82
C LEU A 16 9.23 -5.01 16.18
N PHE A 17 9.49 -6.25 16.60
CA PHE A 17 10.84 -6.71 16.89
C PHE A 17 11.75 -6.66 15.64
N ILE A 18 11.25 -7.13 14.49
CA ILE A 18 11.99 -7.08 13.21
C ILE A 18 12.31 -5.63 12.84
N LEU A 19 11.34 -4.71 12.94
CA LEU A 19 11.55 -3.30 12.61
C LEU A 19 12.56 -2.66 13.55
N LYS A 20 12.52 -2.97 14.85
CA LYS A 20 13.51 -2.52 15.83
C LYS A 20 14.91 -3.01 15.46
N LEU A 21 15.06 -4.30 15.10
CA LEU A 21 16.32 -4.88 14.68
C LEU A 21 16.88 -4.20 13.42
N LEU A 22 16.00 -3.84 12.49
CA LEU A 22 16.34 -3.11 11.25
C LEU A 22 16.49 -1.60 11.47
N ASN A 23 16.35 -1.11 12.71
CA ASN A 23 16.39 0.31 13.09
C ASN A 23 15.37 1.17 12.30
N TYR A 24 14.16 0.64 12.09
CA TYR A 24 13.03 1.38 11.52
C TYR A 24 12.10 1.91 12.61
N LYS A 25 11.74 3.19 12.49
CA LYS A 25 10.74 3.86 13.35
C LYS A 25 9.38 3.82 12.67
N LEU A 26 8.34 3.49 13.42
CA LEU A 26 6.95 3.56 12.93
C LEU A 26 6.28 4.83 13.41
N ASP A 27 5.63 5.50 12.47
CA ASP A 27 4.68 6.57 12.76
C ASP A 27 3.26 5.98 12.74
N VAL A 28 2.68 5.83 13.93
CA VAL A 28 1.37 5.17 14.11
C VAL A 28 0.23 6.16 14.38
N VAL A 29 0.49 7.46 14.26
CA VAL A 29 -0.44 8.51 14.71
C VAL A 29 -1.67 8.64 13.82
N ASN A 30 -1.54 8.35 12.52
CA ASN A 30 -2.54 8.66 11.50
C ASN A 30 -3.25 7.43 10.90
N ILE A 31 -3.43 6.35 11.66
CA ILE A 31 -4.22 5.22 11.17
C ILE A 31 -5.65 5.70 10.90
N PRO A 32 -6.19 5.52 9.67
CA PRO A 32 -7.54 5.96 9.37
C PRO A 32 -8.58 5.35 10.32
N ARG A 33 -9.57 6.15 10.69
CA ARG A 33 -10.71 5.69 11.50
C ARG A 33 -11.72 4.91 10.65
N GLU A 34 -11.71 5.16 9.36
CA GLU A 34 -12.58 4.51 8.40
C GLU A 34 -12.18 3.04 8.25
N LYS A 35 -13.16 2.16 8.20
CA LYS A 35 -12.95 0.72 8.00
C LYS A 35 -12.51 0.38 6.57
N LYS A 36 -12.82 1.26 5.61
CA LYS A 36 -12.54 1.05 4.19
C LYS A 36 -11.82 2.25 3.60
N TYR A 37 -10.69 2.03 2.96
CA TYR A 37 -9.93 3.09 2.29
C TYR A 37 -8.98 2.52 1.24
N VAL A 38 -8.60 3.36 0.30
CA VAL A 38 -7.47 3.09 -0.59
C VAL A 38 -6.19 3.53 0.12
N LEU A 39 -5.24 2.62 0.24
CA LEU A 39 -3.93 2.88 0.86
C LEU A 39 -2.90 3.09 -0.25
N VAL A 40 -2.55 4.34 -0.52
CA VAL A 40 -1.49 4.70 -1.47
C VAL A 40 -0.14 4.51 -0.80
N PHE A 41 0.74 3.72 -1.42
CA PHE A 41 2.08 3.43 -0.90
C PHE A 41 3.15 3.92 -1.86
N ALA A 42 3.97 4.85 -1.42
CA ALA A 42 5.15 5.37 -2.12
C ALA A 42 6.24 5.75 -1.09
N PRO A 43 7.53 5.81 -1.52
CA PRO A 43 8.12 5.35 -2.77
C PRO A 43 8.09 3.82 -2.96
N HIS A 44 7.97 3.35 -4.21
CA HIS A 44 8.05 1.91 -4.53
C HIS A 44 9.16 1.62 -5.54
N THR A 45 10.36 1.40 -5.06
CA THR A 45 11.60 1.32 -5.85
C THR A 45 12.28 -0.04 -5.83
N SER A 46 11.85 -0.93 -4.92
CA SER A 46 12.49 -2.23 -4.66
C SER A 46 11.47 -3.31 -4.25
N TRP A 47 11.88 -4.56 -4.30
CA TRP A 47 11.14 -5.68 -3.71
C TRP A 47 11.07 -5.60 -2.18
N THR A 48 12.12 -5.04 -1.56
CA THR A 48 12.17 -4.88 -0.12
C THR A 48 11.12 -3.91 0.41
N ASP A 49 10.65 -2.97 -0.43
CA ASP A 49 9.59 -2.02 -0.05
C ASP A 49 8.29 -2.76 0.27
N PHE A 50 7.98 -3.82 -0.52
CA PHE A 50 6.82 -4.65 -0.25
C PHE A 50 6.97 -5.40 1.08
N ALA A 51 8.12 -6.05 1.31
CA ALA A 51 8.35 -6.83 2.53
C ALA A 51 8.33 -5.94 3.79
N LEU A 52 9.10 -4.85 3.79
CA LEU A 52 9.16 -3.91 4.91
C LEU A 52 7.83 -3.18 5.11
N GLY A 53 7.17 -2.75 4.02
CA GLY A 53 5.86 -2.12 4.09
C GLY A 53 4.80 -3.06 4.69
N LYS A 54 4.80 -4.35 4.30
CA LYS A 54 3.90 -5.35 4.87
C LYS A 54 4.19 -5.59 6.36
N ILE A 55 5.47 -5.68 6.75
CA ILE A 55 5.86 -5.80 8.15
C ILE A 55 5.41 -4.56 8.94
N ALA A 56 5.64 -3.34 8.42
CA ALA A 56 5.24 -2.10 9.06
C ALA A 56 3.72 -2.02 9.26
N LEU A 57 2.94 -2.25 8.21
CA LEU A 57 1.47 -2.20 8.26
C LEU A 57 0.89 -3.29 9.18
N THR A 58 1.50 -4.49 9.20
CA THR A 58 1.11 -5.56 10.15
C THR A 58 1.43 -5.16 11.59
N ALA A 59 2.59 -4.55 11.84
CA ALA A 59 2.97 -4.03 13.17
C ALA A 59 1.98 -2.96 13.66
N MET A 60 1.45 -2.14 12.74
CA MET A 60 0.40 -1.15 13.02
C MET A 60 -0.99 -1.76 13.18
N GLY A 61 -1.16 -3.06 12.89
CA GLY A 61 -2.45 -3.76 12.95
C GLY A 61 -3.34 -3.55 11.73
N VAL A 62 -2.80 -2.98 10.65
CA VAL A 62 -3.54 -2.72 9.42
C VAL A 62 -3.57 -3.97 8.54
N LYS A 63 -4.77 -4.49 8.29
CA LYS A 63 -5.01 -5.61 7.37
C LYS A 63 -5.07 -5.07 5.95
N THR A 64 -4.02 -5.31 5.17
CA THR A 64 -3.93 -4.80 3.80
C THR A 64 -4.31 -5.85 2.78
N THR A 65 -5.06 -5.43 1.74
CA THR A 65 -5.27 -6.18 0.49
C THR A 65 -4.43 -5.55 -0.62
N PHE A 66 -3.75 -6.35 -1.43
CA PHE A 66 -2.84 -5.86 -2.48
C PHE A 66 -2.86 -6.76 -3.72
N LEU A 67 -2.54 -6.18 -4.88
CA LEU A 67 -2.62 -6.87 -6.16
C LEU A 67 -1.45 -7.84 -6.39
N ILE A 68 -1.76 -9.09 -6.68
CA ILE A 68 -0.81 -10.12 -7.10
C ILE A 68 -1.26 -10.69 -8.45
N LYS A 69 -0.31 -11.02 -9.33
CA LYS A 69 -0.62 -11.72 -10.57
C LYS A 69 -1.37 -13.02 -10.30
N LYS A 70 -2.46 -13.26 -11.03
CA LYS A 70 -3.32 -14.44 -10.84
C LYS A 70 -2.57 -15.75 -11.02
N GLU A 71 -1.51 -15.77 -11.84
CA GLU A 71 -0.71 -16.95 -12.13
C GLU A 71 0.02 -17.50 -10.89
N PHE A 72 0.19 -16.69 -9.85
CA PHE A 72 0.78 -17.15 -8.58
C PHE A 72 -0.22 -17.84 -7.65
N PHE A 73 -1.53 -17.79 -7.97
CA PHE A 73 -2.58 -18.41 -7.14
C PHE A 73 -2.82 -19.89 -7.45
N PHE A 74 -1.74 -20.65 -7.69
CA PHE A 74 -1.82 -22.12 -7.80
C PHE A 74 -1.80 -22.78 -6.40
N PHE A 75 -2.31 -24.00 -6.30
CA PHE A 75 -2.29 -24.76 -5.04
C PHE A 75 -0.87 -25.26 -4.70
N PRO A 76 -0.40 -25.14 -3.45
CA PRO A 76 -1.06 -24.55 -2.27
C PRO A 76 -0.80 -23.04 -2.11
N MET A 77 0.03 -22.43 -2.93
CA MET A 77 0.47 -21.04 -2.84
C MET A 77 -0.71 -20.05 -2.82
N GLY A 78 -1.76 -20.31 -3.60
CA GLY A 78 -2.93 -19.45 -3.69
C GLY A 78 -3.65 -19.27 -2.34
N ILE A 79 -3.67 -20.31 -1.49
CA ILE A 79 -4.24 -20.23 -0.14
C ILE A 79 -3.43 -19.25 0.73
N TYR A 80 -2.11 -19.40 0.71
CA TYR A 80 -1.20 -18.52 1.44
C TYR A 80 -1.29 -17.07 0.96
N LEU A 81 -1.30 -16.85 -0.36
CA LEU A 81 -1.40 -15.49 -0.93
C LEU A 81 -2.71 -14.80 -0.55
N LYS A 82 -3.84 -15.50 -0.58
CA LYS A 82 -5.12 -14.95 -0.09
C LYS A 82 -5.05 -14.63 1.40
N TYR A 83 -4.45 -15.50 2.19
CA TYR A 83 -4.30 -15.31 3.63
C TYR A 83 -3.52 -14.04 3.98
N ILE A 84 -2.43 -13.74 3.26
CA ILE A 84 -1.65 -12.51 3.49
C ILE A 84 -2.30 -11.25 2.89
N GLY A 85 -3.47 -11.36 2.25
CA GLY A 85 -4.23 -10.24 1.66
C GLY A 85 -4.01 -10.06 0.16
N GLY A 86 -3.50 -11.08 -0.53
CA GLY A 86 -3.31 -11.03 -1.99
C GLY A 86 -4.64 -11.07 -2.76
N TYR A 87 -4.89 -10.08 -3.60
CA TYR A 87 -6.00 -10.03 -4.54
C TYR A 87 -5.50 -10.41 -5.95
N PRO A 88 -6.06 -11.46 -6.59
CA PRO A 88 -5.59 -11.91 -7.89
C PRO A 88 -5.95 -10.93 -9.01
N VAL A 89 -4.96 -10.56 -9.83
CA VAL A 89 -5.17 -9.69 -10.98
C VAL A 89 -4.58 -10.29 -12.25
N ASP A 90 -5.37 -10.27 -13.32
CA ASP A 90 -4.89 -10.54 -14.66
C ASP A 90 -4.29 -9.26 -15.26
N ARG A 91 -2.97 -9.19 -15.32
CA ARG A 91 -2.27 -8.01 -15.86
C ARG A 91 -2.40 -7.89 -17.39
N LYS A 92 -2.79 -8.94 -18.07
CA LYS A 92 -3.05 -8.91 -19.52
C LYS A 92 -4.43 -8.38 -19.84
N ASN A 93 -5.39 -8.60 -18.94
CA ASN A 93 -6.76 -8.11 -19.07
C ASN A 93 -7.10 -7.17 -17.91
N THR A 94 -6.68 -5.92 -18.02
CA THR A 94 -6.98 -4.87 -17.04
C THR A 94 -8.30 -4.15 -17.29
N LYS A 95 -9.06 -4.61 -18.30
CA LYS A 95 -10.38 -4.03 -18.61
C LYS A 95 -11.28 -4.13 -17.37
N ASN A 96 -11.84 -3.00 -16.98
CA ASN A 96 -12.69 -2.87 -15.79
C ASN A 96 -12.02 -3.23 -14.44
N LEU A 97 -10.67 -3.26 -14.37
CA LEU A 97 -9.96 -3.59 -13.12
C LEU A 97 -10.31 -2.60 -12.00
N THR A 98 -10.41 -1.31 -12.34
CA THR A 98 -10.78 -0.24 -11.42
C THR A 98 -12.18 -0.48 -10.82
N ASP A 99 -13.13 -0.90 -11.67
CA ASP A 99 -14.51 -1.19 -11.24
C ASP A 99 -14.58 -2.41 -10.32
N LYS A 100 -13.85 -3.47 -10.69
CA LYS A 100 -13.76 -4.70 -9.87
C LYS A 100 -13.17 -4.43 -8.49
N ILE A 101 -12.13 -3.62 -8.41
CA ILE A 101 -11.52 -3.25 -7.13
C ILE A 101 -12.46 -2.36 -6.31
N ALA A 102 -13.09 -1.37 -6.95
CA ALA A 102 -14.07 -0.51 -6.27
C ALA A 102 -15.25 -1.32 -5.71
N GLN A 103 -15.75 -2.28 -6.49
CA GLN A 103 -16.81 -3.18 -6.04
C GLN A 103 -16.35 -4.05 -4.87
N TYR A 104 -15.15 -4.64 -4.94
CA TYR A 104 -14.58 -5.40 -3.84
C TYR A 104 -14.48 -4.59 -2.54
N ILE A 105 -14.05 -3.31 -2.64
CA ILE A 105 -13.97 -2.42 -1.47
C ILE A 105 -15.39 -2.16 -0.90
N LYS A 106 -16.39 -1.91 -1.76
CA LYS A 106 -17.79 -1.71 -1.32
C LYS A 106 -18.34 -2.91 -0.56
N GLU A 107 -18.10 -4.10 -1.07
CA GLU A 107 -18.62 -5.37 -0.52
C GLU A 107 -17.87 -5.83 0.73
N SER A 108 -16.64 -5.35 0.96
CA SER A 108 -15.87 -5.68 2.15
C SER A 108 -16.42 -4.97 3.38
N ASP A 109 -16.38 -5.60 4.56
CA ASP A 109 -16.71 -4.95 5.84
C ASP A 109 -15.59 -4.02 6.30
N GLU A 110 -14.34 -4.44 6.08
CA GLU A 110 -13.12 -3.72 6.44
C GLU A 110 -12.02 -4.01 5.40
N VAL A 111 -11.42 -2.97 4.81
CA VAL A 111 -10.31 -3.15 3.86
C VAL A 111 -9.44 -1.91 3.73
N ALA A 112 -8.13 -2.11 3.85
CA ALA A 112 -7.10 -1.17 3.41
C ALA A 112 -6.55 -1.69 2.06
N PHE A 113 -7.03 -1.16 0.93
CA PHE A 113 -6.63 -1.63 -0.39
C PHE A 113 -5.37 -0.91 -0.86
N LEU A 114 -4.22 -1.59 -0.77
CA LEU A 114 -2.91 -1.03 -1.05
C LEU A 114 -2.65 -0.94 -2.55
N ILE A 115 -2.31 0.27 -3.00
CA ILE A 115 -1.96 0.57 -4.39
C ILE A 115 -0.68 1.40 -4.42
N THR A 116 0.26 1.00 -5.28
CA THR A 116 1.44 1.81 -5.60
C THR A 116 1.12 2.65 -6.85
N PRO A 117 1.03 3.98 -6.75
CA PRO A 117 0.60 4.82 -7.87
C PRO A 117 1.60 4.83 -9.01
N GLU A 118 2.86 4.58 -8.74
CA GLU A 118 3.92 4.41 -9.74
C GLU A 118 3.64 3.20 -10.66
N GLY A 119 3.00 2.14 -10.15
CA GLY A 119 2.66 0.92 -10.87
C GLY A 119 3.87 0.09 -11.34
N THR A 120 5.07 0.52 -11.00
CA THR A 120 6.36 -0.12 -11.31
C THR A 120 7.39 0.25 -10.25
N ARG A 121 8.54 -0.42 -10.24
CA ARG A 121 9.70 -0.08 -9.41
C ARG A 121 10.79 0.68 -10.16
N LYS A 122 10.53 1.01 -11.43
CA LYS A 122 11.36 1.92 -12.23
C LYS A 122 10.84 3.33 -12.05
N ARG A 123 11.71 4.31 -12.29
CA ARG A 123 11.30 5.71 -12.30
C ARG A 123 10.18 5.94 -13.33
N VAL A 124 9.16 6.66 -12.93
CA VAL A 124 8.09 7.16 -13.79
C VAL A 124 7.95 8.65 -13.57
N GLU A 125 7.61 9.39 -14.62
CA GLU A 125 7.42 10.85 -14.50
C GLU A 125 6.01 11.16 -13.97
N THR A 126 5.04 10.31 -14.28
CA THR A 126 3.64 10.52 -13.88
C THR A 126 3.07 9.32 -13.15
N TRP A 127 2.26 9.57 -12.14
CA TRP A 127 1.54 8.54 -11.41
C TRP A 127 0.29 8.09 -12.15
N LYS A 128 -0.06 6.81 -12.00
CA LYS A 128 -1.29 6.25 -12.57
C LYS A 128 -2.51 6.72 -11.79
N ARG A 129 -3.55 7.15 -12.50
CA ARG A 129 -4.81 7.66 -11.91
C ARG A 129 -5.69 6.58 -11.26
N GLY A 130 -5.35 5.30 -11.42
CA GLY A 130 -6.19 4.17 -10.99
C GLY A 130 -6.60 4.20 -9.53
N PHE A 131 -5.69 4.55 -8.61
CA PHE A 131 -5.98 4.62 -7.18
C PHE A 131 -7.07 5.66 -6.85
N TYR A 132 -7.01 6.80 -7.51
CA TYR A 132 -7.96 7.89 -7.34
C TYR A 132 -9.37 7.50 -7.81
N HIS A 133 -9.46 6.94 -9.03
CA HIS A 133 -10.75 6.47 -9.56
C HIS A 133 -11.35 5.31 -8.76
N ILE A 134 -10.51 4.42 -8.19
CA ILE A 134 -10.98 3.36 -7.30
C ILE A 134 -11.59 3.96 -6.04
N ALA A 135 -10.90 4.90 -5.40
CA ALA A 135 -11.37 5.54 -4.18
C ALA A 135 -12.66 6.33 -4.42
N GLN A 136 -12.73 7.09 -5.52
CA GLN A 136 -13.92 7.84 -5.94
C GLN A 136 -15.12 6.90 -6.20
N LYS A 137 -14.93 5.84 -7.00
CA LYS A 137 -15.98 4.88 -7.31
C LYS A 137 -16.45 4.10 -6.09
N ALA A 138 -15.53 3.77 -5.18
CA ALA A 138 -15.85 3.08 -3.94
C ALA A 138 -16.45 4.00 -2.87
N ASN A 139 -16.37 5.32 -3.06
CA ASN A 139 -16.74 6.35 -2.10
C ASN A 139 -16.02 6.17 -0.76
N VAL A 140 -14.68 6.04 -0.82
CA VAL A 140 -13.83 5.86 0.35
C VAL A 140 -12.64 6.83 0.30
N PRO A 141 -12.06 7.22 1.44
CA PRO A 141 -10.91 8.10 1.47
C PRO A 141 -9.63 7.39 0.99
N ILE A 142 -8.59 8.19 0.79
CA ILE A 142 -7.23 7.76 0.46
C ILE A 142 -6.34 7.99 1.68
N ALA A 143 -5.67 6.96 2.15
CA ALA A 143 -4.62 7.07 3.18
C ALA A 143 -3.25 7.00 2.53
N LEU A 144 -2.28 7.77 3.04
CA LEU A 144 -0.96 7.94 2.45
C LEU A 144 0.08 7.15 3.23
N ALA A 145 0.34 5.90 2.86
CA ALA A 145 1.38 5.09 3.47
C ALA A 145 2.75 5.34 2.85
N TYR A 146 3.78 5.31 3.65
CA TYR A 146 5.13 5.58 3.20
C TYR A 146 6.18 4.71 3.87
N LEU A 147 7.34 4.60 3.20
CA LEU A 147 8.57 4.01 3.73
C LEU A 147 9.74 4.87 3.26
N ASP A 148 10.27 5.72 4.13
CA ASP A 148 11.42 6.57 3.86
C ASP A 148 12.71 5.88 4.30
N TYR A 149 13.57 5.56 3.35
CA TYR A 149 14.85 4.90 3.60
C TYR A 149 15.94 5.85 4.09
N ARG A 150 15.80 7.17 3.90
CA ARG A 150 16.73 8.16 4.44
C ARG A 150 16.67 8.19 5.96
N ASP A 151 15.45 8.35 6.49
CA ASP A 151 15.21 8.52 7.92
C ASP A 151 14.87 7.19 8.61
N ARG A 152 14.81 6.10 7.84
CA ARG A 152 14.35 4.78 8.29
C ARG A 152 13.03 4.88 9.05
N LYS A 153 12.07 5.53 8.41
CA LYS A 153 10.73 5.72 8.95
C LYS A 153 9.70 5.10 8.03
N GLY A 154 8.64 4.58 8.61
CA GLY A 154 7.47 4.11 7.87
C GLY A 154 6.21 4.37 8.67
N GLY A 155 5.11 4.58 7.97
CA GLY A 155 3.85 4.87 8.62
C GLY A 155 2.72 5.17 7.67
N ILE A 156 1.65 5.70 8.23
CA ILE A 156 0.51 6.23 7.49
C ILE A 156 0.42 7.72 7.81
N GLY A 157 0.48 8.55 6.78
CA GLY A 157 0.27 9.98 6.84
C GLY A 157 -1.22 10.35 6.90
N PRO A 158 -1.57 11.58 6.51
CA PRO A 158 -2.95 12.04 6.61
C PRO A 158 -3.90 11.23 5.74
N THR A 159 -5.16 11.16 6.18
CA THR A 159 -6.26 10.66 5.36
C THR A 159 -6.73 11.79 4.45
N PHE A 160 -6.83 11.51 3.17
CA PHE A 160 -7.18 12.45 2.12
C PHE A 160 -8.58 12.14 1.56
N TYR A 161 -9.43 13.15 1.49
CA TYR A 161 -10.76 13.06 0.89
C TYR A 161 -10.75 13.78 -0.45
N GLN A 162 -11.15 13.08 -1.53
CA GLN A 162 -11.13 13.63 -2.87
C GLN A 162 -12.07 14.81 -3.03
N THR A 163 -11.59 15.89 -3.64
CA THR A 163 -12.41 17.08 -3.95
C THR A 163 -13.16 16.93 -5.28
N GLY A 164 -12.69 16.04 -6.16
CA GLY A 164 -13.16 15.88 -7.53
C GLY A 164 -12.23 16.52 -8.57
N ASP A 165 -11.37 17.46 -8.18
CA ASP A 165 -10.29 17.98 -9.02
C ASP A 165 -9.06 17.10 -8.87
N TYR A 166 -8.86 16.18 -9.83
CA TYR A 166 -7.77 15.22 -9.81
C TYR A 166 -6.39 15.88 -9.77
N ASP A 167 -6.16 16.94 -10.51
CA ASP A 167 -4.83 17.51 -10.67
C ASP A 167 -4.43 18.29 -9.40
N ALA A 168 -5.36 19.01 -8.78
CA ALA A 168 -5.17 19.64 -7.48
C ALA A 168 -4.96 18.60 -6.36
N ASP A 169 -5.81 17.58 -6.32
CA ASP A 169 -5.74 16.50 -5.34
C ASP A 169 -4.44 15.71 -5.47
N LEU A 170 -3.99 15.42 -6.70
CA LEU A 170 -2.72 14.72 -6.95
C LEU A 170 -1.53 15.55 -6.47
N GLN A 171 -1.54 16.86 -6.70
CA GLN A 171 -0.48 17.75 -6.24
C GLN A 171 -0.36 17.75 -4.72
N GLU A 172 -1.49 17.80 -4.00
CA GLU A 172 -1.50 17.73 -2.54
C GLU A 172 -0.97 16.38 -2.04
N ILE A 173 -1.44 15.27 -2.62
CA ILE A 173 -0.95 13.93 -2.30
C ILE A 173 0.55 13.82 -2.55
N GLN A 174 1.05 14.30 -3.70
CA GLN A 174 2.48 14.26 -4.03
C GLN A 174 3.34 15.13 -3.12
N ASN A 175 2.83 16.28 -2.67
CA ASN A 175 3.52 17.15 -1.72
C ASN A 175 3.85 16.43 -0.40
N PHE A 176 2.97 15.53 0.06
CA PHE A 176 3.24 14.69 1.24
C PHE A 176 4.49 13.80 1.04
N TYR A 177 4.69 13.26 -0.17
CA TYR A 177 5.82 12.36 -0.46
C TYR A 177 7.09 13.08 -0.91
N LYS A 178 7.03 14.38 -1.12
CA LYS A 178 8.16 15.17 -1.61
C LYS A 178 9.35 15.08 -0.66
N GLY A 179 10.53 14.79 -1.22
CA GLY A 179 11.78 14.63 -0.48
C GLY A 179 11.99 13.29 0.19
N MET A 180 10.99 12.38 0.24
CA MET A 180 11.19 11.02 0.74
C MET A 180 12.10 10.24 -0.20
N LYS A 181 12.90 9.32 0.35
CA LYS A 181 13.85 8.51 -0.43
C LYS A 181 13.42 7.05 -0.48
N GLY A 182 13.37 6.54 -1.73
CA GLY A 182 13.22 5.11 -1.96
C GLY A 182 14.52 4.34 -1.66
N ARG A 183 14.44 3.00 -1.60
CA ARG A 183 15.62 2.14 -1.42
C ARG A 183 16.64 2.31 -2.54
N LYS A 184 16.19 2.45 -3.78
CA LYS A 184 17.05 2.67 -4.94
C LYS A 184 17.01 4.13 -5.34
N LYS A 185 18.13 4.82 -5.13
CA LYS A 185 18.31 6.24 -5.46
C LYS A 185 17.92 6.52 -6.92
N GLY A 186 17.27 7.66 -7.15
CA GLY A 186 16.87 8.13 -8.47
C GLY A 186 15.70 7.39 -9.12
N ARG A 187 15.06 6.43 -8.42
CA ARG A 187 13.89 5.71 -8.95
C ARG A 187 12.56 6.32 -8.54
N PHE A 188 12.56 7.20 -7.55
CA PHE A 188 11.38 7.93 -7.14
C PHE A 188 11.41 9.34 -7.74
N ASN A 189 10.36 9.73 -8.44
CA ASN A 189 10.33 11.01 -9.18
C ASN A 189 10.21 12.24 -8.27
N LEU A 190 9.70 12.08 -7.04
CA LEU A 190 9.58 13.16 -6.06
C LEU A 190 10.76 13.20 -5.08
N GLU A 191 11.78 12.36 -5.29
CA GLU A 191 13.03 12.40 -4.53
C GLU A 191 13.82 13.65 -4.91
N GLU A 192 14.11 14.52 -3.94
CA GLU A 192 14.97 15.68 -4.18
C GLU A 192 16.39 15.21 -4.51
N THR A 193 16.84 15.49 -5.72
CA THR A 193 18.24 15.37 -6.10
C THR A 193 19.01 16.55 -5.53
N LYS A 194 19.80 16.29 -4.46
CA LYS A 194 20.86 17.22 -4.06
C LYS A 194 22.01 17.12 -5.06
#